data_56f583510ab877d1fe668e3288b4a989
#
_entry.id   56f583510ab877d1fe668e3288b4a989
#
_cell.length_a   1.000
_cell.length_b   1.000
_cell.length_c   1.000
_cell.angle_alpha   90.00
_cell.angle_beta   90.00
_cell.angle_gamma   90.00
#
_symmetry.space_group_name_H-M   'P 1'
#
loop_
_entity.id
_entity.type
_entity.pdbx_description
1 polymer ?
#
loop_
_entity_poly.entity_id
_entity_poly.type
_entity_poly.pdbx_seq_one_letter_code
_entity_poly.pdbx_strand_id
1 'polypeptide(L)'
;MPKRSDAADAACAYRRTGIAPVGATGRLKELTGREKEVLLLLGTGLGNRQLASELGIAERTVKAHIARIAEKLGQETRLQVAVLSALSHSALCVDPPCPCRHSALPPGTLKASAA
;
A
#
# COMPACT_ATOMS: atom_id res chain seq x y z
N MET A 1 13.48 7.78 -30.86
CA MET A 1 13.57 7.60 -30.35
C MET A 1 14.19 7.35 -30.10
N PRO A 2 14.50 7.42 -29.79
CA PRO A 2 15.17 7.11 -29.35
C PRO A 2 15.30 6.60 -28.85
N LYS A 3 15.37 6.76 -28.54
CA LYS A 3 15.62 6.35 -27.91
C LYS A 3 15.66 5.51 -27.46
N ARG A 4 15.50 4.95 -27.83
CA ARG A 4 15.65 4.06 -27.34
C ARG A 4 16.92 3.71 -27.09
N SER A 5 17.60 4.29 -27.60
CA SER A 5 18.86 4.32 -27.26
C SER A 5 19.11 3.99 -26.15
N ASP A 6 18.57 4.15 -26.33
CA ASP A 6 18.32 4.08 -25.39
C ASP A 6 18.04 2.89 -24.76
N ALA A 7 18.26 1.74 -25.26
CA ALA A 7 18.03 0.49 -24.64
C ALA A 7 18.70 0.39 -23.31
N ALA A 8 19.93 0.81 -23.23
CA ALA A 8 20.62 0.79 -21.96
C ALA A 8 20.01 1.81 -21.02
N ASP A 9 19.68 2.96 -21.54
CA ASP A 9 19.06 3.99 -20.74
C ASP A 9 17.65 3.65 -20.39
N ALA A 10 17.04 2.83 -21.20
CA ALA A 10 15.70 2.37 -20.94
C ALA A 10 15.66 1.19 -19.99
N ALA A 11 16.79 0.73 -19.51
CA ALA A 11 16.81 -0.36 -18.57
C ALA A 11 16.04 -0.01 -17.32
N CYS A 12 15.34 -0.98 -16.78
CA CYS A 12 14.54 -0.78 -15.58
C CYS A 12 15.37 -0.15 -14.47
N ALA A 13 14.81 0.87 -13.84
CA ALA A 13 15.52 1.59 -12.79
C ALA A 13 15.94 0.66 -11.65
N TYR A 14 15.16 -0.35 -11.34
CA TYR A 14 15.52 -1.28 -10.29
C TYR A 14 16.82 -2.01 -10.64
N ARG A 15 16.92 -2.45 -11.87
CA ARG A 15 18.12 -3.15 -12.32
C ARG A 15 19.31 -2.20 -12.38
N ARG A 16 19.07 -0.99 -12.84
CA ARG A 16 20.13 -0.02 -13.03
C ARG A 16 20.70 0.49 -11.71
N THR A 17 19.84 0.68 -10.72
CA THR A 17 20.27 1.22 -9.44
C THR A 17 20.58 0.15 -8.40
N GLY A 18 20.17 -1.07 -8.64
CA GLY A 18 20.32 -2.13 -7.66
C GLY A 18 19.32 -2.05 -6.51
N ILE A 19 18.36 -1.14 -6.61
CA ILE A 19 17.35 -0.96 -5.57
C ILE A 19 16.11 -1.78 -5.92
N ALA A 20 15.72 -2.67 -5.03
CA ALA A 20 14.56 -3.51 -5.26
C ALA A 20 13.28 -2.77 -4.88
N PRO A 21 12.17 -3.09 -5.55
CA PRO A 21 10.90 -2.51 -5.14
C PRO A 21 10.48 -3.02 -3.78
N VAL A 22 9.61 -2.27 -3.14
CA VAL A 22 9.02 -2.71 -1.88
C VAL A 22 8.26 -4.00 -2.13
N GLY A 23 8.55 -5.02 -1.36
CA GLY A 23 7.85 -6.28 -1.53
C GLY A 23 8.11 -7.18 -0.36
N ALA A 24 7.08 -7.54 0.35
CA ALA A 24 7.16 -8.46 1.47
C ALA A 24 5.80 -9.11 1.65
N THR A 25 5.19 -9.46 0.53
CA THR A 25 3.81 -9.93 0.56
C THR A 25 3.63 -11.22 1.36
N GLY A 26 4.67 -12.03 1.47
CA GLY A 26 4.57 -13.26 2.23
C GLY A 26 4.32 -13.05 3.71
N ARG A 27 4.67 -11.87 4.22
CA ARG A 27 4.50 -11.57 5.63
C ARG A 27 3.13 -11.02 5.97
N LEU A 28 2.30 -10.77 4.98
CA LEU A 28 0.96 -10.27 5.22
C LEU A 28 0.16 -11.22 6.11
N LYS A 29 0.50 -12.50 6.09
CA LYS A 29 -0.18 -13.49 6.92
C LYS A 29 0.03 -13.26 8.41
N GLU A 30 1.09 -12.55 8.76
CA GLU A 30 1.42 -12.31 10.17
C GLU A 30 0.58 -11.21 10.79
N LEU A 31 -0.16 -10.50 9.99
CA LEU A 31 -0.96 -9.38 10.47
C LEU A 31 -2.29 -9.86 11.04
N THR A 32 -2.71 -9.22 12.13
CA THR A 32 -4.04 -9.46 12.67
C THR A 32 -5.08 -8.82 11.76
N GLY A 33 -6.35 -9.15 11.96
CA GLY A 33 -7.43 -8.54 11.19
C GLY A 33 -7.42 -7.03 11.28
N ARG A 34 -7.24 -6.49 12.48
CA ARG A 34 -7.20 -5.04 12.67
C ARG A 34 -6.00 -4.42 11.97
N GLU A 35 -4.86 -5.08 12.04
CA GLU A 35 -3.68 -4.60 11.35
C GLU A 35 -3.87 -4.58 9.84
N LYS A 36 -4.56 -5.56 9.31
CA LYS A 36 -4.87 -5.57 7.87
C LYS A 36 -5.77 -4.41 7.50
N GLU A 37 -6.75 -4.09 8.34
CA GLU A 37 -7.61 -2.95 8.09
C GLU A 37 -6.82 -1.64 8.06
N VAL A 38 -5.94 -1.47 9.05
CA VAL A 38 -5.09 -0.29 9.11
C VAL A 38 -4.22 -0.21 7.87
N LEU A 39 -3.64 -1.33 7.49
CA LEU A 39 -2.77 -1.39 6.33
C LEU A 39 -3.51 -1.01 5.04
N LEU A 40 -4.71 -1.55 4.85
CA LEU A 40 -5.51 -1.23 3.67
C LEU A 40 -5.81 0.26 3.57
N LEU A 41 -6.20 0.86 4.69
CA LEU A 41 -6.50 2.29 4.69
C LEU A 41 -5.24 3.13 4.53
N LEU A 42 -4.13 2.66 5.06
CA LEU A 42 -2.87 3.37 4.92
C LEU A 42 -2.46 3.48 3.45
N GLY A 43 -2.74 2.44 2.69
CA GLY A 43 -2.43 2.41 1.27
C GLY A 43 -3.22 3.40 0.43
N THR A 44 -4.27 3.99 1.00
CA THR A 44 -5.04 5.01 0.30
C THR A 44 -4.44 6.40 0.44
N GLY A 45 -3.39 6.54 1.25
CA GLY A 45 -2.74 7.82 1.46
C GLY A 45 -3.30 8.64 2.61
N LEU A 46 -4.23 8.09 3.38
CA LEU A 46 -4.80 8.82 4.50
C LEU A 46 -3.76 9.07 5.60
N GLY A 47 -3.86 10.23 6.24
CA GLY A 47 -3.02 10.54 7.39
C GLY A 47 -3.56 9.89 8.67
N ASN A 48 -2.77 9.96 9.73
CA ASN A 48 -3.13 9.32 11.00
C ASN A 48 -4.47 9.79 11.55
N ARG A 49 -4.74 11.06 11.40
CA ARG A 49 -5.97 11.63 11.93
C ARG A 49 -7.19 11.06 11.22
N GLN A 50 -7.08 10.95 9.90
CA GLN A 50 -8.17 10.39 9.11
C GLN A 50 -8.33 8.90 9.36
N LEU A 51 -7.21 8.21 9.50
CA LEU A 51 -7.24 6.79 9.84
C LEU A 51 -7.93 6.59 11.19
N ALA A 52 -7.59 7.42 12.16
CA ALA A 52 -8.20 7.34 13.48
C ALA A 52 -9.70 7.53 13.40
N SER A 53 -10.12 8.49 12.60
CA SER A 53 -11.54 8.78 12.42
C SER A 53 -12.26 7.60 11.76
N GLU A 54 -11.67 7.04 10.71
CA GLU A 54 -12.29 5.93 10.00
C GLU A 54 -12.38 4.66 10.86
N LEU A 55 -11.40 4.46 11.72
CA LEU A 55 -11.35 3.26 12.54
C LEU A 55 -11.98 3.44 13.90
N GLY A 56 -12.33 4.68 14.27
CA GLY A 56 -12.92 4.95 15.57
C GLY A 56 -11.95 4.76 16.72
N ILE A 57 -10.69 5.09 16.53
CA ILE A 57 -9.65 4.92 17.56
C ILE A 57 -8.83 6.20 17.65
N ALA A 58 -7.99 6.28 18.67
CA ALA A 58 -7.12 7.44 18.86
C ALA A 58 -5.96 7.43 17.87
N GLU A 59 -5.46 8.62 17.54
CA GLU A 59 -4.31 8.72 16.62
C GLU A 59 -3.10 7.98 17.12
N ARG A 60 -2.84 8.03 18.42
CA ARG A 60 -1.68 7.31 18.95
C ARG A 60 -1.84 5.81 18.79
N THR A 61 -3.08 5.32 18.83
CA THR A 61 -3.32 3.91 18.58
C THR A 61 -3.03 3.56 17.12
N VAL A 62 -3.40 4.47 16.21
CA VAL A 62 -3.05 4.30 14.79
C VAL A 62 -1.53 4.21 14.64
N LYS A 63 -0.80 5.13 15.27
CA LYS A 63 0.66 5.12 15.18
C LYS A 63 1.24 3.81 15.71
N ALA A 64 0.68 3.31 16.80
CA ALA A 64 1.15 2.05 17.37
C ALA A 64 0.89 0.88 16.42
N HIS A 65 -0.28 0.88 15.78
CA HIS A 65 -0.58 -0.16 14.79
C HIS A 65 0.38 -0.10 13.61
N ILE A 66 0.63 1.10 13.11
CA ILE A 66 1.53 1.27 11.96
C ILE A 66 2.94 0.80 12.32
N ALA A 67 3.40 1.11 13.51
CA ALA A 67 4.72 0.68 13.95
C ALA A 67 4.82 -0.85 13.99
N ARG A 68 3.79 -1.51 14.50
CA ARG A 68 3.79 -2.97 14.55
C ARG A 68 3.72 -3.58 13.16
N ILE A 69 2.91 -2.98 12.29
CA ILE A 69 2.80 -3.44 10.91
C ILE A 69 4.14 -3.33 10.22
N ALA A 70 4.80 -2.18 10.36
CA ALA A 70 6.10 -1.96 9.75
C ALA A 70 7.11 -3.00 10.24
N GLU A 71 7.09 -3.27 11.52
CA GLU A 71 7.99 -4.25 12.10
C GLU A 71 7.72 -5.65 11.55
N LYS A 72 6.46 -6.05 11.50
CA LYS A 72 6.09 -7.36 11.00
C LYS A 72 6.42 -7.53 9.53
N LEU A 73 6.29 -6.46 8.74
CA LEU A 73 6.56 -6.51 7.32
C LEU A 73 8.02 -6.21 6.96
N GLY A 74 8.83 -5.89 7.96
CA GLY A 74 10.24 -5.61 7.72
C GLY A 74 10.47 -4.31 6.97
N GLN A 75 9.58 -3.34 7.14
CA GLN A 75 9.71 -2.04 6.50
C GLN A 75 10.18 -1.01 7.51
N GLU A 76 10.93 -0.03 7.01
CA GLU A 76 11.52 0.98 7.90
C GLU A 76 10.70 2.26 8.00
N THR A 77 9.93 2.56 6.97
CA THR A 77 9.21 3.83 6.94
C THR A 77 7.73 3.63 6.67
N ARG A 78 6.94 4.61 7.08
CA ARG A 78 5.51 4.64 6.79
C ARG A 78 5.25 4.59 5.29
N LEU A 79 6.07 5.30 4.52
CA LEU A 79 5.90 5.33 3.08
C LEU A 79 6.06 3.94 2.48
N GLN A 80 7.05 3.19 2.93
CA GLN A 80 7.26 1.83 2.44
C GLN A 80 6.07 0.94 2.77
N VAL A 81 5.50 1.10 3.97
CA VAL A 81 4.33 0.33 4.38
C VAL A 81 3.13 0.68 3.49
N ALA A 82 2.94 1.97 3.23
CA ALA A 82 1.82 2.41 2.40
C ALA A 82 1.96 1.90 0.96
N VAL A 83 3.17 1.96 0.42
CA VAL A 83 3.43 1.47 -0.93
C VAL A 83 3.18 -0.04 -0.99
N LEU A 84 3.65 -0.77 0.01
CA LEU A 84 3.42 -2.20 0.07
C LEU A 84 1.93 -2.51 0.08
N SER A 85 1.17 -1.75 0.86
CA SER A 85 -0.28 -1.93 0.94
C SER A 85 -0.93 -1.72 -0.42
N ALA A 86 -0.56 -0.63 -1.10
CA ALA A 86 -1.14 -0.32 -2.40
C ALA A 86 -0.85 -1.42 -3.42
N LEU A 87 0.38 -1.92 -3.42
CA LEU A 87 0.78 -2.98 -4.34
C LEU A 87 0.13 -4.32 -4.02
N SER A 88 -0.23 -4.53 -2.75
CA SER A 88 -0.74 -5.81 -2.29
C SER A 88 -2.24 -5.80 -2.01
N HIS A 89 -2.94 -4.76 -2.44
CA HIS A 89 -4.35 -4.60 -2.10
C HIS A 89 -5.19 -5.82 -2.48
N SER A 90 -4.97 -6.36 -3.67
CA SER A 90 -5.74 -7.50 -4.14
C SER A 90 -5.52 -8.73 -3.25
N ALA A 91 -4.37 -8.85 -2.63
CA ALA A 91 -4.08 -9.95 -1.73
C ALA A 91 -4.66 -9.71 -0.34
N LEU A 92 -4.85 -8.46 0.04
CA LEU A 92 -5.36 -8.10 1.36
C LEU A 92 -6.88 -8.00 1.40
N CYS A 93 -7.47 -7.57 0.30
CA CYS A 93 -8.89 -7.28 0.25
C CYS A 93 -9.68 -8.57 0.14
N VAL A 94 -10.63 -8.75 1.06
CA VAL A 94 -11.50 -9.94 1.04
C VAL A 94 -12.93 -9.60 0.64
N ASP A 95 -13.15 -8.37 0.25
CA ASP A 95 -14.48 -7.89 -0.10
C ASP A 95 -14.79 -8.18 -1.58
N PRO A 96 -15.68 -9.14 -1.89
CA PRO A 96 -15.95 -9.49 -3.29
C PRO A 96 -16.43 -8.34 -4.16
N PRO A 97 -17.26 -7.42 -3.67
CA PRO A 97 -17.68 -6.29 -4.50
C PRO A 97 -16.68 -5.15 -4.58
N CYS A 98 -15.54 -5.24 -3.91
CA CYS A 98 -14.58 -4.18 -3.94
C CYS A 98 -14.06 -3.91 -5.36
N PRO A 99 -14.01 -2.65 -5.79
CA PRO A 99 -13.52 -2.30 -7.13
C PRO A 99 -12.10 -2.78 -7.41
N CYS A 100 -11.30 -3.03 -6.39
CA CYS A 100 -9.93 -3.48 -6.59
C CYS A 100 -9.84 -4.83 -7.27
N ARG A 101 -10.93 -5.57 -7.31
CA ARG A 101 -10.94 -6.87 -7.97
C ARG A 101 -11.14 -6.76 -9.47
N HIS A 102 -11.42 -5.56 -9.94
CA HIS A 102 -11.60 -5.32 -11.37
C HIS A 102 -10.38 -4.59 -11.87
N SER A 103 -9.74 -5.16 -12.84
CA SER A 103 -8.41 -4.70 -13.23
C SER A 103 -8.35 -3.37 -13.92
N ALA A 104 -9.42 -2.73 -14.23
CA ALA A 104 -9.32 -1.50 -14.98
C ALA A 104 -10.30 -0.46 -14.50
N LEU A 105 -10.13 -0.02 -13.29
CA LEU A 105 -10.95 1.06 -12.77
C LEU A 105 -10.52 2.38 -13.37
N PRO A 106 -11.45 3.14 -13.96
CA PRO A 106 -11.07 4.46 -14.45
C PRO A 106 -10.77 5.38 -13.28
N PRO A 107 -9.84 6.32 -13.47
CA PRO A 107 -9.57 7.31 -12.44
C PRO A 107 -10.85 8.07 -12.12
N GLY A 108 -11.07 8.37 -10.90
CA GLY A 108 -12.24 9.07 -10.47
C GLY A 108 -13.38 8.19 -9.96
N THR A 109 -13.37 6.91 -10.31
CA THR A 109 -14.40 6.01 -9.81
C THR A 109 -14.37 5.93 -8.28
N LEU A 110 -13.19 5.76 -7.73
CA LEU A 110 -13.03 5.71 -6.28
C LEU A 110 -13.35 7.04 -5.65
N LYS A 111 -12.99 8.10 -6.32
CA LYS A 111 -13.26 9.43 -5.83
C LYS A 111 -14.75 9.66 -5.72
N ALA A 112 -15.50 9.22 -6.68
CA ALA A 112 -16.94 9.35 -6.64
C ALA A 112 -17.53 8.58 -5.47
N SER A 113 -17.02 7.40 -5.18
CA SER A 113 -17.51 6.65 -4.06
C SER A 113 -17.13 7.27 -2.74
N ALA A 114 -16.06 8.01 -2.69
CA ALA A 114 -15.66 8.66 -1.45
C ALA A 114 -16.54 9.85 -1.12
N ALA A 115 -17.17 10.40 -2.11
CA ALA A 115 -18.06 11.52 -1.88
C ALA A 115 -19.36 11.04 -1.30
#